data_2615d52f46d233b752fb6e14a7f97e95
#
_entry.id   2615d52f46d233b752fb6e14a7f97e95
#
_cell.length_a   1.000
_cell.length_b   1.000
_cell.length_c   1.000
_cell.angle_alpha   90.00
_cell.angle_beta   90.00
_cell.angle_gamma   90.00
#
_symmetry.space_group_name_H-M   'P 1'
#
loop_
_entity.id
_entity.type
_entity.pdbx_description
1 polymer ?
#
loop_
_entity_poly.entity_id
_entity_poly.type
_entity_poly.pdbx_seq_one_letter_code
_entity_poly.pdbx_strand_id
1 'polypeptide(L)'
;MTLPFKAVAVDMDGTFLDDRKQFDHEQFDQLLTEFEKRGVHFIVASGRPYVRLKQDFKGFADRMDFVTLNGSRLIIKGKDAASYPMNRADVLELLDDVQAKYGKMATMVFQKDIAYLHSEIDKDERDFLAYFAGNSDVIDDWDDLPEDDIYQITFGMDSKHAADVEEAFNKNHENKISAFASATFAIDVNVKGVSKGSGLERLLAKMGMTGNDLIAFGDGGNDIPMLDFAKYSYAMANGMDKVKKHAKFIAPANTENGVFRVLQKYLDEDK
;
A
#
# COMPACT_ATOMS: atom_id res chain seq x y z
N MET A 1 2.63 -14.19 29.12
CA MET A 1 3.75 -14.17 28.13
C MET A 1 3.67 -12.85 27.38
N THR A 2 4.77 -12.29 26.92
CA THR A 2 4.74 -11.07 26.09
C THR A 2 4.50 -11.47 24.63
N LEU A 3 3.74 -10.68 23.89
CA LEU A 3 3.54 -10.87 22.45
C LEU A 3 4.89 -11.06 21.73
N PRO A 4 5.00 -11.98 20.76
CA PRO A 4 6.26 -12.27 20.09
C PRO A 4 6.65 -11.22 19.03
N PHE A 5 5.87 -10.13 18.90
CA PHE A 5 6.07 -9.00 18.01
C PHE A 5 5.78 -7.69 18.72
N LYS A 6 6.32 -6.58 18.19
CA LYS A 6 6.13 -5.21 18.68
C LYS A 6 5.46 -4.32 17.62
N ALA A 7 5.28 -4.82 16.41
CA ALA A 7 4.60 -4.13 15.33
C ALA A 7 3.71 -5.09 14.54
N VAL A 8 2.56 -4.61 14.12
CA VAL A 8 1.61 -5.25 13.20
C VAL A 8 1.58 -4.42 11.94
N ALA A 9 1.74 -5.03 10.76
CA ALA A 9 1.52 -4.38 9.47
C ALA A 9 0.40 -5.08 8.71
N VAL A 10 -0.53 -4.30 8.15
CA VAL A 10 -1.64 -4.82 7.36
C VAL A 10 -1.75 -4.09 6.04
N ASP A 11 -1.99 -4.82 4.95
CA ASP A 11 -2.57 -4.24 3.75
C ASP A 11 -4.06 -3.96 3.94
N MET A 12 -4.65 -3.21 3.01
CA MET A 12 -6.05 -2.78 3.08
C MET A 12 -6.99 -3.69 2.28
N ASP A 13 -6.90 -3.61 0.96
CA ASP A 13 -7.86 -4.23 0.04
C ASP A 13 -7.60 -5.74 -0.10
N GLY A 14 -8.60 -6.57 0.23
CA GLY A 14 -8.41 -8.03 0.23
C GLY A 14 -7.70 -8.58 1.48
N THR A 15 -7.27 -7.71 2.41
CA THR A 15 -6.58 -8.08 3.65
C THR A 15 -7.33 -7.57 4.87
N PHE A 16 -7.26 -6.28 5.20
CA PHE A 16 -7.90 -5.72 6.40
C PHE A 16 -9.37 -5.38 6.18
N LEU A 17 -9.73 -4.93 4.97
CA LEU A 17 -11.09 -4.59 4.60
C LEU A 17 -11.84 -5.80 4.04
N ASP A 18 -13.13 -5.90 4.34
CA ASP A 18 -14.05 -6.85 3.70
C ASP A 18 -14.33 -6.44 2.23
N ASP A 19 -15.13 -7.24 1.51
CA ASP A 19 -15.49 -6.98 0.11
C ASP A 19 -16.32 -5.69 -0.08
N ARG A 20 -16.93 -5.17 1.01
CA ARG A 20 -17.65 -3.88 1.03
C ARG A 20 -16.75 -2.71 1.38
N LYS A 21 -15.43 -2.95 1.48
CA LYS A 21 -14.41 -1.96 1.87
C LYS A 21 -14.64 -1.42 3.28
N GLN A 22 -15.05 -2.27 4.21
CA GLN A 22 -15.36 -1.94 5.59
C GLN A 22 -14.62 -2.87 6.56
N PHE A 23 -14.51 -2.43 7.82
CA PHE A 23 -14.06 -3.23 8.95
C PHE A 23 -14.89 -2.92 10.20
N ASP A 24 -14.87 -3.80 11.19
CA ASP A 24 -15.56 -3.60 12.47
C ASP A 24 -14.80 -2.56 13.33
N HIS A 25 -15.34 -1.36 13.42
CA HIS A 25 -14.73 -0.24 14.15
C HIS A 25 -14.64 -0.49 15.66
N GLU A 26 -15.64 -1.16 16.25
CA GLU A 26 -15.64 -1.46 17.69
C GLU A 26 -14.59 -2.52 18.02
N GLN A 27 -14.56 -3.60 17.27
CA GLN A 27 -13.54 -4.63 17.42
C GLN A 27 -12.14 -4.08 17.18
N PHE A 28 -11.97 -3.18 16.20
CA PHE A 28 -10.69 -2.54 15.92
C PHE A 28 -10.24 -1.62 17.07
N ASP A 29 -11.13 -0.83 17.64
CA ASP A 29 -10.80 0.04 18.79
C ASP A 29 -10.34 -0.78 20.00
N GLN A 30 -11.02 -1.89 20.29
CA GLN A 30 -10.62 -2.81 21.35
C GLN A 30 -9.23 -3.40 21.09
N LEU A 31 -8.98 -3.90 19.87
CA LEU A 31 -7.70 -4.47 19.45
C LEU A 31 -6.57 -3.44 19.56
N LEU A 32 -6.78 -2.24 18.98
CA LEU A 32 -5.80 -1.16 18.98
C LEU A 32 -5.47 -0.70 20.40
N THR A 33 -6.49 -0.61 21.27
CA THR A 33 -6.30 -0.26 22.70
C THR A 33 -5.47 -1.32 23.44
N GLU A 34 -5.69 -2.60 23.17
CA GLU A 34 -4.89 -3.67 23.76
C GLU A 34 -3.43 -3.66 23.27
N PHE A 35 -3.20 -3.31 22.02
CA PHE A 35 -1.85 -3.14 21.46
C PHE A 35 -1.14 -1.92 22.06
N GLU A 36 -1.83 -0.79 22.19
CA GLU A 36 -1.26 0.41 22.83
C GLU A 36 -0.80 0.14 24.26
N LYS A 37 -1.59 -0.58 25.08
CA LYS A 37 -1.23 -0.98 26.44
C LYS A 37 0.05 -1.82 26.49
N ARG A 38 0.36 -2.56 25.42
CA ARG A 38 1.53 -3.44 25.30
C ARG A 38 2.68 -2.79 24.54
N GLY A 39 2.53 -1.53 24.11
CA GLY A 39 3.54 -0.83 23.30
C GLY A 39 3.71 -1.42 21.90
N VAL A 40 2.68 -2.07 21.34
CA VAL A 40 2.69 -2.61 19.99
C VAL A 40 2.17 -1.54 19.02
N HIS A 41 2.91 -1.29 17.96
CA HIS A 41 2.54 -0.38 16.88
C HIS A 41 1.62 -1.07 15.87
N PHE A 42 0.54 -0.39 15.45
CA PHE A 42 -0.30 -0.83 14.35
C PHE A 42 -0.02 0.03 13.11
N ILE A 43 0.42 -0.61 12.03
CA ILE A 43 0.90 0.02 10.81
C ILE A 43 0.01 -0.41 9.65
N VAL A 44 -0.50 0.55 8.88
CA VAL A 44 -1.15 0.27 7.60
C VAL A 44 -0.13 0.46 6.48
N ALA A 45 0.09 -0.59 5.66
CA ALA A 45 1.00 -0.57 4.51
C ALA A 45 0.20 -0.71 3.21
N SER A 46 0.03 0.38 2.47
CA SER A 46 -0.90 0.44 1.34
C SER A 46 -0.35 1.23 0.16
N GLY A 47 -0.84 0.93 -1.06
CA GLY A 47 -0.69 1.78 -2.24
C GLY A 47 -1.49 3.09 -2.17
N ARG A 48 -2.46 3.20 -1.24
CA ARG A 48 -3.28 4.39 -1.07
C ARG A 48 -2.47 5.56 -0.48
N PRO A 49 -2.77 6.83 -0.86
CA PRO A 49 -2.17 8.00 -0.23
C PRO A 49 -2.66 8.20 1.22
N TYR A 50 -1.89 8.92 2.02
CA TYR A 50 -2.22 9.17 3.43
C TYR A 50 -3.56 9.87 3.62
N VAL A 51 -3.90 10.84 2.76
CA VAL A 51 -5.18 11.55 2.81
C VAL A 51 -6.37 10.58 2.74
N ARG A 52 -6.29 9.55 1.91
CA ARG A 52 -7.31 8.51 1.81
C ARG A 52 -7.33 7.61 3.04
N LEU A 53 -6.18 7.10 3.48
CA LEU A 53 -6.08 6.26 4.66
C LEU A 53 -6.57 6.98 5.93
N LYS A 54 -6.32 8.29 6.04
CA LYS A 54 -6.84 9.10 7.15
C LYS A 54 -8.38 9.19 7.15
N GLN A 55 -9.01 9.17 5.98
CA GLN A 55 -10.46 9.09 5.85
C GLN A 55 -10.98 7.71 6.24
N ASP A 56 -10.32 6.64 5.75
CA ASP A 56 -10.70 5.24 6.04
C ASP A 56 -10.59 4.92 7.54
N PHE A 57 -9.57 5.49 8.22
CA PHE A 57 -9.34 5.33 9.67
C PHE A 57 -9.73 6.56 10.47
N LYS A 58 -10.82 7.25 10.08
CA LYS A 58 -11.32 8.42 10.83
C LYS A 58 -11.57 8.07 12.28
N GLY A 59 -10.92 8.82 13.19
CA GLY A 59 -10.96 8.58 14.65
C GLY A 59 -9.83 7.67 15.18
N PHE A 60 -9.08 6.98 14.32
CA PHE A 60 -7.98 6.10 14.69
C PHE A 60 -6.61 6.54 14.16
N ALA A 61 -6.58 7.34 13.07
CA ALA A 61 -5.37 7.63 12.32
C ALA A 61 -4.22 8.21 13.17
N ASP A 62 -4.51 9.02 14.19
CA ASP A 62 -3.49 9.62 15.07
C ASP A 62 -2.92 8.62 16.10
N ARG A 63 -3.52 7.43 16.23
CA ARG A 63 -3.07 6.31 17.07
C ARG A 63 -2.23 5.29 16.31
N MET A 64 -2.11 5.42 15.00
CA MET A 64 -1.53 4.45 14.08
C MET A 64 -0.34 5.02 13.33
N ASP A 65 0.39 4.14 12.67
CA ASP A 65 1.49 4.49 11.78
C ASP A 65 1.16 4.01 10.35
N PHE A 66 1.77 4.65 9.33
CA PHE A 66 1.42 4.34 7.95
C PHE A 66 2.65 4.29 7.04
N VAL A 67 2.66 3.29 6.17
CA VAL A 67 3.51 3.16 5.00
C VAL A 67 2.59 3.34 3.79
N THR A 68 2.59 4.53 3.18
CA THR A 68 1.64 4.92 2.14
C THR A 68 2.31 4.98 0.78
N LEU A 69 1.51 4.94 -0.30
CA LEU A 69 2.02 4.95 -1.66
C LEU A 69 3.14 3.92 -1.84
N ASN A 70 2.85 2.67 -1.43
CA ASN A 70 3.78 1.54 -1.46
C ASN A 70 5.14 1.77 -0.77
N GLY A 71 5.23 2.70 0.18
CA GLY A 71 6.47 3.01 0.91
C GLY A 71 7.14 4.31 0.52
N SER A 72 6.57 5.05 -0.44
CA SER A 72 7.09 6.37 -0.81
C SER A 72 6.91 7.43 0.27
N ARG A 73 5.92 7.25 1.19
CA ARG A 73 5.77 8.13 2.35
C ARG A 73 5.55 7.32 3.62
N LEU A 74 6.20 7.75 4.69
CA LEU A 74 6.15 7.13 6.02
C LEU A 74 5.58 8.11 7.03
N ILE A 75 4.55 7.70 7.76
CA ILE A 75 3.85 8.52 8.74
C ILE A 75 3.91 7.84 10.11
N ILE A 76 4.33 8.56 11.14
CA ILE A 76 4.32 8.10 12.53
C ILE A 76 3.38 9.00 13.33
N LYS A 77 2.31 8.42 13.87
CA LYS A 77 1.33 9.14 14.73
C LYS A 77 0.89 10.47 14.09
N GLY A 78 0.47 10.42 12.83
CA GLY A 78 -0.02 11.60 12.10
C GLY A 78 1.04 12.57 11.58
N LYS A 79 2.34 12.29 11.75
CA LYS A 79 3.44 13.16 11.32
C LYS A 79 4.27 12.50 10.24
N ASP A 80 4.64 13.28 9.19
CA ASP A 80 5.58 12.83 8.17
C ASP A 80 6.92 12.46 8.83
N ALA A 81 7.37 11.22 8.64
CA ALA A 81 8.62 10.69 9.18
C ALA A 81 9.71 10.57 8.10
N ALA A 82 9.32 10.29 6.86
CA ALA A 82 10.20 10.28 5.69
C ALA A 82 9.37 10.25 4.40
N SER A 83 10.01 10.66 3.28
CA SER A 83 9.44 10.54 1.94
C SER A 83 10.51 10.23 0.91
N TYR A 84 10.12 9.59 -0.18
CA TYR A 84 11.00 9.10 -1.25
C TYR A 84 10.34 9.42 -2.60
N PRO A 85 10.49 10.66 -3.10
CA PRO A 85 9.88 11.08 -4.36
C PRO A 85 10.61 10.48 -5.56
N MET A 86 9.89 10.40 -6.67
CA MET A 86 10.41 10.10 -8.00
C MET A 86 11.03 11.36 -8.61
N ASN A 87 12.00 11.19 -9.51
CA ASN A 87 12.51 12.30 -10.30
C ASN A 87 11.44 12.71 -11.35
N ARG A 88 11.10 14.00 -11.43
CA ARG A 88 10.06 14.52 -12.33
C ARG A 88 10.34 14.20 -13.81
N ALA A 89 11.60 14.38 -14.26
CA ALA A 89 11.94 14.10 -15.66
C ALA A 89 11.78 12.61 -16.00
N ASP A 90 12.14 11.71 -15.06
CA ASP A 90 11.92 10.26 -15.24
C ASP A 90 10.43 9.90 -15.26
N VAL A 91 9.60 10.63 -14.51
CA VAL A 91 8.14 10.47 -14.53
C VAL A 91 7.55 10.87 -15.87
N LEU A 92 7.88 12.04 -16.38
CA LEU A 92 7.37 12.52 -17.67
C LEU A 92 7.84 11.61 -18.82
N GLU A 93 9.11 11.20 -18.85
CA GLU A 93 9.64 10.22 -19.81
C GLU A 93 8.83 8.90 -19.75
N LEU A 94 8.53 8.39 -18.56
CA LEU A 94 7.75 7.16 -18.39
C LEU A 94 6.31 7.31 -18.88
N LEU A 95 5.66 8.45 -18.62
CA LEU A 95 4.30 8.73 -19.09
C LEU A 95 4.24 8.77 -20.62
N ASP A 96 5.21 9.43 -21.27
CA ASP A 96 5.35 9.48 -22.73
C ASP A 96 5.59 8.08 -23.33
N ASP A 97 6.51 7.30 -22.76
CA ASP A 97 6.83 5.94 -23.19
C ASP A 97 5.61 5.02 -23.10
N VAL A 98 4.84 5.14 -22.01
CA VAL A 98 3.62 4.36 -21.80
C VAL A 98 2.55 4.73 -22.80
N GLN A 99 2.32 6.03 -23.02
CA GLN A 99 1.35 6.51 -23.99
C GLN A 99 1.71 6.09 -25.43
N ALA A 100 2.99 6.18 -25.79
CA ALA A 100 3.48 5.78 -27.13
C ALA A 100 3.33 4.28 -27.38
N LYS A 101 3.57 3.44 -26.35
CA LYS A 101 3.59 1.98 -26.49
C LYS A 101 2.24 1.31 -26.29
N TYR A 102 1.47 1.77 -25.33
CA TYR A 102 0.22 1.13 -24.90
C TYR A 102 -1.02 1.97 -25.24
N GLY A 103 -0.83 3.21 -25.74
CA GLY A 103 -1.92 4.15 -25.97
C GLY A 103 -2.42 4.78 -24.66
N LYS A 104 -3.66 5.27 -24.69
CA LYS A 104 -4.30 5.90 -23.52
C LYS A 104 -4.60 4.87 -22.45
N MET A 105 -3.98 5.03 -21.30
CA MET A 105 -4.24 4.23 -20.11
C MET A 105 -4.84 5.13 -19.02
N ALA A 106 -5.75 4.57 -18.23
CA ALA A 106 -6.22 5.24 -17.03
C ALA A 106 -5.03 5.45 -16.08
N THR A 107 -4.60 6.69 -15.93
CA THR A 107 -3.37 7.02 -15.20
C THR A 107 -3.66 7.99 -14.08
N MET A 108 -3.10 7.72 -12.90
CA MET A 108 -3.05 8.63 -11.76
C MET A 108 -1.60 8.94 -11.40
N VAL A 109 -1.28 10.22 -11.24
CA VAL A 109 0.02 10.68 -10.73
C VAL A 109 -0.18 11.26 -9.33
N PHE A 110 0.45 10.65 -8.33
CA PHE A 110 0.28 11.01 -6.93
C PHE A 110 1.37 11.97 -6.47
N GLN A 111 0.97 13.15 -6.06
CA GLN A 111 1.73 14.07 -5.22
C GLN A 111 1.36 13.87 -3.74
N LYS A 112 1.78 14.75 -2.85
CA LYS A 112 1.69 14.54 -1.40
C LYS A 112 0.27 14.21 -0.91
N ASP A 113 -0.71 15.03 -1.25
CA ASP A 113 -2.07 14.95 -0.72
C ASP A 113 -3.13 15.03 -1.84
N ILE A 114 -2.71 14.89 -3.08
CA ILE A 114 -3.58 14.95 -4.26
C ILE A 114 -3.07 13.99 -5.35
N ALA A 115 -3.99 13.41 -6.11
CA ALA A 115 -3.70 12.70 -7.35
C ALA A 115 -4.20 13.47 -8.56
N TYR A 116 -3.44 13.47 -9.64
CA TYR A 116 -3.82 14.04 -10.91
C TYR A 116 -4.23 12.96 -11.89
N LEU A 117 -5.37 13.17 -12.54
CA LEU A 117 -5.91 12.31 -13.59
C LEU A 117 -5.96 13.07 -14.91
N HIS A 118 -5.72 12.39 -16.01
CA HIS A 118 -5.81 13.02 -17.33
C HIS A 118 -7.27 13.23 -17.76
N SER A 119 -7.60 14.39 -18.35
CA SER A 119 -8.95 14.74 -18.79
C SER A 119 -9.52 13.79 -19.86
N GLU A 120 -8.66 13.15 -20.63
CA GLU A 120 -9.04 12.19 -21.67
C GLU A 120 -9.55 10.83 -21.14
N ILE A 121 -9.37 10.53 -19.83
CA ILE A 121 -9.95 9.34 -19.18
C ILE A 121 -11.47 9.53 -19.09
N ASP A 122 -12.24 8.48 -19.41
CA ASP A 122 -13.69 8.49 -19.27
C ASP A 122 -14.13 8.93 -17.85
N LYS A 123 -15.23 9.68 -17.77
CA LYS A 123 -15.67 10.26 -16.50
C LYS A 123 -15.96 9.21 -15.44
N ASP A 124 -16.62 8.10 -15.81
CA ASP A 124 -16.98 7.06 -14.82
C ASP A 124 -15.72 6.34 -14.31
N GLU A 125 -14.71 6.16 -15.18
CA GLU A 125 -13.41 5.62 -14.79
C GLU A 125 -12.63 6.61 -13.91
N ARG A 126 -12.66 7.91 -14.20
CA ARG A 126 -12.06 8.93 -13.33
C ARG A 126 -12.70 8.94 -11.94
N ASP A 127 -14.03 8.90 -11.87
CA ASP A 127 -14.77 8.88 -10.60
C ASP A 127 -14.40 7.62 -9.78
N PHE A 128 -14.23 6.47 -10.43
CA PHE A 128 -13.76 5.24 -9.79
C PHE A 128 -12.33 5.39 -9.25
N LEU A 129 -11.41 5.93 -10.03
CA LEU A 129 -10.02 6.13 -9.62
C LEU A 129 -9.90 7.18 -8.49
N ALA A 130 -10.66 8.26 -8.57
CA ALA A 130 -10.72 9.32 -7.55
C ALA A 130 -11.12 8.79 -6.17
N TYR A 131 -11.93 7.73 -6.11
CA TYR A 131 -12.28 7.06 -4.84
C TYR A 131 -11.03 6.57 -4.09
N PHE A 132 -10.05 6.00 -4.79
CA PHE A 132 -8.82 5.50 -4.17
C PHE A 132 -7.83 6.61 -3.83
N ALA A 133 -7.87 7.71 -4.57
CA ALA A 133 -7.02 8.88 -4.33
C ALA A 133 -7.41 9.67 -3.07
N GLY A 134 -8.69 9.70 -2.72
CA GLY A 134 -9.22 10.48 -1.60
C GLY A 134 -9.27 11.98 -1.84
N ASN A 135 -8.38 12.51 -2.68
CA ASN A 135 -8.36 13.87 -3.21
C ASN A 135 -7.74 13.85 -4.60
N SER A 136 -8.39 14.43 -5.59
CA SER A 136 -7.91 14.41 -6.98
C SER A 136 -8.30 15.66 -7.75
N ASP A 137 -7.51 15.98 -8.78
CA ASP A 137 -7.78 17.01 -9.76
C ASP A 137 -7.55 16.44 -11.17
N VAL A 138 -7.99 17.18 -12.19
CA VAL A 138 -7.93 16.77 -13.59
C VAL A 138 -7.06 17.76 -14.35
N ILE A 139 -6.12 17.25 -15.15
CA ILE A 139 -5.25 18.04 -16.02
C ILE A 139 -5.38 17.58 -17.47
N ASP A 140 -5.07 18.47 -18.40
CA ASP A 140 -5.12 18.19 -19.84
C ASP A 140 -3.79 17.71 -20.41
N ASP A 141 -2.68 18.03 -19.76
CA ASP A 141 -1.33 17.65 -20.16
C ASP A 141 -0.51 17.32 -18.91
N TRP A 142 0.35 16.28 -18.99
CA TRP A 142 1.24 15.91 -17.90
C TRP A 142 2.33 16.96 -17.63
N ASP A 143 2.65 17.82 -18.61
CA ASP A 143 3.53 18.97 -18.41
C ASP A 143 2.93 20.01 -17.46
N ASP A 144 1.62 20.07 -17.33
CA ASP A 144 0.88 20.95 -16.41
C ASP A 144 0.89 20.48 -14.94
N LEU A 145 1.48 19.30 -14.65
CA LEU A 145 1.65 18.85 -13.26
C LEU A 145 2.35 19.92 -12.42
N PRO A 146 1.84 20.27 -11.22
CA PRO A 146 2.52 21.19 -10.31
C PRO A 146 3.95 20.74 -9.98
N GLU A 147 4.85 21.70 -9.68
CA GLU A 147 6.27 21.49 -9.35
C GLU A 147 6.48 20.87 -7.95
N ASP A 148 5.52 20.07 -7.46
CA ASP A 148 5.61 19.34 -6.21
C ASP A 148 6.18 17.93 -6.42
N ASP A 149 6.67 17.33 -5.33
CA ASP A 149 7.20 15.96 -5.31
C ASP A 149 6.15 14.94 -5.80
N ILE A 150 6.55 14.07 -6.71
CA ILE A 150 5.76 12.93 -7.21
C ILE A 150 6.21 11.66 -6.50
N TYR A 151 5.28 10.88 -5.97
CA TYR A 151 5.56 9.72 -5.14
C TYR A 151 5.18 8.37 -5.77
N GLN A 152 4.19 8.37 -6.64
CA GLN A 152 3.69 7.16 -7.28
C GLN A 152 2.97 7.51 -8.57
N ILE A 153 3.03 6.61 -9.55
CA ILE A 153 2.12 6.58 -10.70
C ILE A 153 1.35 5.27 -10.61
N THR A 154 0.04 5.33 -10.85
CA THR A 154 -0.79 4.12 -11.00
C THR A 154 -1.35 4.09 -12.42
N PHE A 155 -1.10 2.99 -13.13
CA PHE A 155 -1.67 2.72 -14.44
C PHE A 155 -2.78 1.69 -14.32
N GLY A 156 -3.99 2.04 -14.76
CA GLY A 156 -5.09 1.11 -14.94
C GLY A 156 -4.89 0.26 -16.18
N MET A 157 -5.17 -1.03 -16.10
CA MET A 157 -5.02 -1.92 -17.25
C MET A 157 -5.90 -3.17 -17.15
N ASP A 158 -6.03 -3.87 -18.30
CA ASP A 158 -6.66 -5.19 -18.33
C ASP A 158 -5.82 -6.22 -17.56
N SER A 159 -6.48 -6.99 -16.70
CA SER A 159 -5.89 -8.02 -15.85
C SER A 159 -5.05 -9.08 -16.59
N LYS A 160 -5.32 -9.30 -17.88
CA LYS A 160 -4.60 -10.31 -18.69
C LYS A 160 -3.16 -9.92 -18.98
N HIS A 161 -2.85 -8.62 -18.97
CA HIS A 161 -1.55 -8.09 -19.37
C HIS A 161 -0.73 -7.53 -18.18
N ALA A 162 -1.31 -7.46 -16.99
CA ALA A 162 -0.68 -6.82 -15.83
C ALA A 162 0.71 -7.40 -15.49
N ALA A 163 0.86 -8.73 -15.50
CA ALA A 163 2.13 -9.38 -15.18
C ALA A 163 3.21 -9.12 -16.24
N ASP A 164 2.85 -9.16 -17.53
CA ASP A 164 3.79 -8.92 -18.63
C ASP A 164 4.24 -7.45 -18.66
N VAL A 165 3.34 -6.53 -18.33
CA VAL A 165 3.65 -5.09 -18.27
C VAL A 165 4.48 -4.76 -17.02
N GLU A 166 4.18 -5.37 -15.86
CA GLU A 166 5.02 -5.27 -14.66
C GLU A 166 6.46 -5.69 -14.94
N GLU A 167 6.65 -6.85 -15.59
CA GLU A 167 7.97 -7.35 -15.98
C GLU A 167 8.66 -6.40 -16.97
N ALA A 168 7.92 -5.93 -17.99
CA ALA A 168 8.45 -5.02 -19.00
C ALA A 168 8.87 -3.66 -18.39
N PHE A 169 8.08 -3.10 -17.47
CA PHE A 169 8.42 -1.86 -16.79
C PHE A 169 9.69 -2.02 -15.95
N ASN A 170 9.74 -3.06 -15.12
CA ASN A 170 10.91 -3.32 -14.27
C ASN A 170 12.18 -3.59 -15.08
N LYS A 171 12.07 -4.18 -16.27
CA LYS A 171 13.21 -4.46 -17.16
C LYS A 171 13.69 -3.20 -17.91
N ASN A 172 12.75 -2.44 -18.48
CA ASN A 172 13.11 -1.28 -19.32
C ASN A 172 13.60 -0.09 -18.50
N HIS A 173 13.15 0.03 -17.24
CA HIS A 173 13.46 1.14 -16.35
C HIS A 173 14.14 0.68 -15.05
N GLU A 174 14.92 -0.42 -15.09
CA GLU A 174 15.44 -1.15 -13.92
C GLU A 174 16.23 -0.29 -12.92
N ASN A 175 16.82 0.82 -13.35
CA ASN A 175 17.59 1.72 -12.52
C ASN A 175 16.80 2.94 -12.01
N LYS A 176 15.57 3.15 -12.48
CA LYS A 176 14.77 4.34 -12.20
C LYS A 176 13.56 4.03 -11.32
N ILE A 177 12.88 2.93 -11.58
CA ILE A 177 11.60 2.60 -10.97
C ILE A 177 11.53 1.17 -10.41
N SER A 178 10.52 0.94 -9.58
CA SER A 178 9.97 -0.38 -9.21
C SER A 178 8.48 -0.39 -9.51
N ALA A 179 8.03 -1.34 -10.32
CA ALA A 179 6.63 -1.54 -10.67
C ALA A 179 6.07 -2.80 -10.01
N PHE A 180 4.83 -2.74 -9.52
CA PHE A 180 4.13 -3.82 -8.85
C PHE A 180 2.69 -3.91 -9.34
N ALA A 181 2.22 -5.09 -9.70
CA ALA A 181 0.80 -5.35 -9.87
C ALA A 181 0.13 -5.29 -8.49
N SER A 182 -0.54 -4.17 -8.20
CA SER A 182 -1.19 -3.89 -6.91
C SER A 182 -2.62 -4.46 -6.86
N ALA A 183 -3.25 -4.60 -8.03
CA ALA A 183 -4.55 -5.24 -8.22
C ALA A 183 -4.58 -5.97 -9.56
N THR A 184 -5.66 -6.70 -9.84
CA THR A 184 -5.86 -7.36 -11.14
C THR A 184 -5.99 -6.38 -12.32
N PHE A 185 -6.20 -5.09 -12.02
CA PHE A 185 -6.44 -4.02 -13.00
C PHE A 185 -5.53 -2.81 -12.82
N ALA A 186 -4.48 -2.89 -11.98
CA ALA A 186 -3.60 -1.75 -11.73
C ALA A 186 -2.15 -2.15 -11.51
N ILE A 187 -1.24 -1.31 -12.03
CA ILE A 187 0.19 -1.35 -11.74
C ILE A 187 0.59 -0.06 -11.07
N ASP A 188 1.18 -0.17 -9.89
CA ASP A 188 1.78 0.94 -9.17
C ASP A 188 3.27 1.03 -9.47
N VAL A 189 3.73 2.22 -9.78
CA VAL A 189 5.13 2.55 -10.08
C VAL A 189 5.64 3.56 -9.07
N ASN A 190 6.76 3.22 -8.45
CA ASN A 190 7.45 4.04 -7.45
C ASN A 190 8.92 4.19 -7.83
N VAL A 191 9.64 5.09 -7.17
CA VAL A 191 11.09 5.19 -7.34
C VAL A 191 11.78 3.88 -6.98
N LYS A 192 12.87 3.55 -7.66
CA LYS A 192 13.62 2.31 -7.47
C LYS A 192 13.96 2.02 -6.01
N GLY A 193 13.69 0.79 -5.59
CA GLY A 193 13.97 0.31 -4.23
C GLY A 193 12.92 0.75 -3.18
N VAL A 194 11.82 1.38 -3.62
CA VAL A 194 10.65 1.64 -2.78
C VAL A 194 9.63 0.53 -2.98
N SER A 195 9.15 -0.02 -1.87
CA SER A 195 8.11 -1.03 -1.76
C SER A 195 7.50 -1.00 -0.36
N LYS A 196 6.37 -1.68 -0.13
CA LYS A 196 5.81 -1.82 1.23
C LYS A 196 6.84 -2.41 2.21
N GLY A 197 7.64 -3.39 1.76
CA GLY A 197 8.70 -4.00 2.58
C GLY A 197 9.80 -3.02 2.95
N SER A 198 10.37 -2.30 1.97
CA SER A 198 11.42 -1.31 2.25
C SER A 198 10.90 -0.12 3.06
N GLY A 199 9.64 0.27 2.86
CA GLY A 199 8.97 1.28 3.67
C GLY A 199 8.84 0.85 5.14
N LEU A 200 8.41 -0.39 5.40
CA LEU A 200 8.34 -0.96 6.75
C LEU A 200 9.71 -1.08 7.38
N GLU A 201 10.72 -1.56 6.66
CA GLU A 201 12.09 -1.64 7.16
C GLU A 201 12.59 -0.27 7.66
N ARG A 202 12.40 0.77 6.85
CA ARG A 202 12.81 2.15 7.19
C ARG A 202 11.98 2.73 8.34
N LEU A 203 10.67 2.46 8.39
CA LEU A 203 9.79 2.91 9.45
C LEU A 203 10.16 2.27 10.79
N LEU A 204 10.32 0.94 10.81
CA LEU A 204 10.70 0.18 12.00
C LEU A 204 12.09 0.55 12.51
N ALA A 205 13.05 0.79 11.61
CA ALA A 205 14.39 1.24 11.98
C ALA A 205 14.35 2.58 12.77
N LYS A 206 13.46 3.53 12.38
CA LYS A 206 13.26 4.78 13.11
C LYS A 206 12.68 4.58 14.52
N MET A 207 12.02 3.44 14.76
CA MET A 207 11.45 3.04 16.06
C MET A 207 12.37 2.10 16.85
N GLY A 208 13.57 1.79 16.33
CA GLY A 208 14.51 0.84 16.94
C GLY A 208 14.06 -0.63 16.83
N MET A 209 13.23 -0.95 15.85
CA MET A 209 12.70 -2.28 15.57
C MET A 209 13.23 -2.84 14.24
N THR A 210 13.03 -4.13 14.03
CA THR A 210 13.42 -4.85 12.81
C THR A 210 12.29 -5.76 12.34
N GLY A 211 12.46 -6.45 11.21
CA GLY A 211 11.53 -7.49 10.76
C GLY A 211 11.30 -8.61 11.76
N ASN A 212 12.22 -8.81 12.72
CA ASN A 212 12.04 -9.80 13.80
C ASN A 212 10.96 -9.41 14.81
N ASP A 213 10.63 -8.12 14.89
CA ASP A 213 9.59 -7.56 15.76
C ASP A 213 8.24 -7.43 15.03
N LEU A 214 8.13 -7.87 13.75
CA LEU A 214 7.00 -7.61 12.88
C LEU A 214 6.15 -8.85 12.64
N ILE A 215 4.82 -8.69 12.76
CA ILE A 215 3.79 -9.54 12.15
C ILE A 215 3.15 -8.78 10.98
N ALA A 216 3.01 -9.42 9.81
CA ALA A 216 2.49 -8.76 8.61
C ALA A 216 1.43 -9.61 7.91
N PHE A 217 0.44 -8.94 7.28
CA PHE A 217 -0.67 -9.56 6.56
C PHE A 217 -0.83 -8.90 5.19
N GLY A 218 -1.01 -9.74 4.13
CA GLY A 218 -1.18 -9.27 2.77
C GLY A 218 -1.78 -10.33 1.85
N ASP A 219 -2.23 -9.92 0.66
CA ASP A 219 -2.85 -10.80 -0.34
C ASP A 219 -2.38 -10.53 -1.77
N GLY A 220 -1.86 -9.33 -2.05
CA GLY A 220 -1.45 -8.85 -3.37
C GLY A 220 0.04 -8.97 -3.68
N GLY A 221 0.42 -8.79 -4.96
CA GLY A 221 1.81 -8.87 -5.40
C GLY A 221 2.73 -7.82 -4.74
N ASN A 222 2.22 -6.62 -4.48
CA ASN A 222 2.93 -5.55 -3.80
C ASN A 222 3.18 -5.82 -2.29
N ASP A 223 2.54 -6.87 -1.71
CA ASP A 223 2.76 -7.29 -0.32
C ASP A 223 3.93 -8.25 -0.17
N ILE A 224 4.38 -8.89 -1.26
CA ILE A 224 5.47 -9.87 -1.21
C ILE A 224 6.70 -9.33 -0.47
N PRO A 225 7.21 -8.12 -0.78
CA PRO A 225 8.36 -7.58 -0.05
C PRO A 225 8.13 -7.38 1.46
N MET A 226 6.89 -7.08 1.86
CA MET A 226 6.50 -6.95 3.27
C MET A 226 6.46 -8.31 3.97
N LEU A 227 5.88 -9.32 3.32
CA LEU A 227 5.77 -10.68 3.85
C LEU A 227 7.15 -11.34 3.97
N ASP A 228 8.04 -11.14 3.00
CA ASP A 228 9.43 -11.63 3.05
C ASP A 228 10.22 -10.99 4.20
N PHE A 229 10.01 -9.71 4.47
CA PHE A 229 10.68 -8.96 5.52
C PHE A 229 10.24 -9.36 6.94
N ALA A 230 8.95 -9.67 7.14
CA ALA A 230 8.36 -9.93 8.46
C ALA A 230 8.75 -11.31 9.00
N LYS A 231 9.08 -11.39 10.30
CA LYS A 231 9.30 -12.67 10.99
C LYS A 231 8.02 -13.51 11.06
N TYR A 232 6.88 -12.89 11.29
CA TYR A 232 5.56 -13.54 11.28
C TYR A 232 4.77 -13.00 10.09
N SER A 233 4.76 -13.72 8.97
CA SER A 233 4.07 -13.28 7.76
C SER A 233 2.89 -14.17 7.43
N TYR A 234 1.75 -13.56 7.16
CA TYR A 234 0.48 -14.20 6.86
C TYR A 234 -0.03 -13.76 5.48
N ALA A 235 -0.15 -14.69 4.55
CA ALA A 235 -0.96 -14.45 3.35
C ALA A 235 -2.41 -14.74 3.66
N MET A 236 -3.32 -13.93 3.13
CA MET A 236 -4.75 -14.16 3.26
C MET A 236 -5.19 -15.38 2.43
N ALA A 237 -6.19 -16.14 2.91
CA ALA A 237 -6.70 -17.31 2.19
C ALA A 237 -7.27 -16.95 0.80
N ASN A 238 -7.84 -15.75 0.66
CA ASN A 238 -8.30 -15.18 -0.61
C ASN A 238 -7.16 -14.63 -1.48
N GLY A 239 -5.93 -14.52 -0.96
CA GLY A 239 -4.78 -13.96 -1.67
C GLY A 239 -4.28 -14.82 -2.83
N MET A 240 -3.48 -14.21 -3.69
CA MET A 240 -2.88 -14.88 -4.86
C MET A 240 -1.96 -16.04 -4.45
N ASP A 241 -1.94 -17.13 -5.22
CA ASP A 241 -1.10 -18.29 -4.93
C ASP A 241 0.41 -17.95 -4.92
N LYS A 242 0.84 -16.98 -5.75
CA LYS A 242 2.22 -16.48 -5.71
C LYS A 242 2.56 -15.84 -4.36
N VAL A 243 1.62 -15.11 -3.76
CA VAL A 243 1.81 -14.42 -2.47
C VAL A 243 1.86 -15.41 -1.31
N LYS A 244 1.01 -16.45 -1.34
CA LYS A 244 1.00 -17.53 -0.33
C LYS A 244 2.35 -18.24 -0.21
N LYS A 245 3.14 -18.29 -1.27
CA LYS A 245 4.49 -18.91 -1.27
C LYS A 245 5.54 -18.08 -0.51
N HIS A 246 5.31 -16.79 -0.33
CA HIS A 246 6.19 -15.87 0.38
C HIS A 246 5.81 -15.69 1.86
N ALA A 247 4.64 -16.13 2.25
CA ALA A 247 4.20 -16.07 3.65
C ALA A 247 4.55 -17.36 4.41
N LYS A 248 4.83 -17.22 5.70
CA LYS A 248 5.07 -18.36 6.60
C LYS A 248 3.81 -19.05 7.06
N PHE A 249 2.68 -18.32 7.04
CA PHE A 249 1.38 -18.81 7.50
C PHE A 249 0.27 -18.31 6.56
N ILE A 250 -0.90 -18.95 6.66
CA ILE A 250 -2.14 -18.53 5.97
C ILE A 250 -3.13 -18.04 7.03
N ALA A 251 -3.62 -16.81 6.86
CA ALA A 251 -4.74 -16.29 7.64
C ALA A 251 -6.07 -16.66 6.96
N PRO A 252 -7.19 -16.75 7.71
CA PRO A 252 -8.50 -16.82 7.11
C PRO A 252 -8.75 -15.68 6.12
N ALA A 253 -9.76 -15.80 5.25
CA ALA A 253 -10.08 -14.78 4.26
C ALA A 253 -10.44 -13.43 4.91
N ASN A 254 -10.26 -12.33 4.17
CA ASN A 254 -10.68 -11.00 4.62
C ASN A 254 -12.16 -10.93 4.99
N THR A 255 -13.03 -11.63 4.25
CA THR A 255 -14.48 -11.75 4.53
C THR A 255 -14.81 -12.54 5.79
N GLU A 256 -13.83 -13.25 6.35
CA GLU A 256 -13.93 -14.01 7.60
C GLU A 256 -13.24 -13.29 8.78
N ASN A 257 -12.95 -11.98 8.67
CA ASN A 257 -12.18 -11.22 9.65
C ASN A 257 -10.80 -11.83 9.95
N GLY A 258 -10.10 -12.33 8.91
CA GLY A 258 -8.89 -13.13 9.06
C GLY A 258 -7.79 -12.47 9.88
N VAL A 259 -7.52 -11.19 9.65
CA VAL A 259 -6.53 -10.42 10.41
C VAL A 259 -6.90 -10.36 11.90
N PHE A 260 -8.15 -9.97 12.19
CA PHE A 260 -8.63 -9.86 13.58
C PHE A 260 -8.57 -11.21 14.31
N ARG A 261 -8.98 -12.30 13.66
CA ARG A 261 -8.95 -13.65 14.25
C ARG A 261 -7.55 -14.09 14.60
N VAL A 262 -6.57 -13.84 13.73
CA VAL A 262 -5.17 -14.18 14.02
C VAL A 262 -4.63 -13.33 15.16
N LEU A 263 -4.84 -12.01 15.14
CA LEU A 263 -4.34 -11.11 16.16
C LEU A 263 -5.00 -11.36 17.53
N GLN A 264 -6.32 -11.65 17.55
CA GLN A 264 -7.03 -12.00 18.78
C GLN A 264 -6.48 -13.28 19.42
N LYS A 265 -6.14 -14.30 18.61
CA LYS A 265 -5.53 -15.52 19.12
C LYS A 265 -4.21 -15.24 19.86
N TYR A 266 -3.34 -14.37 19.32
CA TYR A 266 -2.11 -13.96 20.00
C TYR A 266 -2.39 -13.23 21.32
N LEU A 267 -3.42 -12.38 21.36
CA LEU A 267 -3.83 -11.69 22.59
C LEU A 267 -4.39 -12.63 23.64
N ASP A 268 -5.12 -13.68 23.25
CA ASP A 268 -5.69 -14.67 24.17
C ASP A 268 -4.63 -15.62 24.73
N GLU A 269 -3.61 -15.94 23.95
CA GLU A 269 -2.45 -16.73 24.39
C GLU A 269 -1.50 -15.95 25.31
N ASP A 270 -1.59 -14.61 25.32
CA ASP A 270 -0.78 -13.71 26.17
C ASP A 270 -1.41 -13.44 27.57
N LYS A 271 -2.64 -13.89 27.79
CA LYS A 271 -3.33 -13.82 29.09
C LYS A 271 -2.80 -14.87 30.05
#